data_a72502bb703af45a27461b1fbb8c8164
#
_entry.id   a72502bb703af45a27461b1fbb8c8164
#
_cell.length_a   1.000
_cell.length_b   1.000
_cell.length_c   1.000
_cell.angle_alpha   90.00
_cell.angle_beta   90.00
_cell.angle_gamma   90.00
#
_symmetry.space_group_name_H-M   'P 1'
#
loop_
_entity.id
_entity.type
_entity.pdbx_description
1 polymer ?
#
loop_
_entity_poly.entity_id
_entity_poly.type
_entity_poly.pdbx_seq_one_letter_code
_entity_poly.pdbx_strand_id
1 'polypeptide(L)'
;ISTHTRLKPWWQASGDDRKVYESMKAALAESVLDAAEKIVPGLRNAIQVMMTGTPVTFHRYTRRKLGWVGGFPQTSLVRPVGARFQPGIWLVGDSVFPGQSIASVALGGLRVAKQVIREA
;
A
#
# COMPACT_ATOMS: atom_id res chain seq x y z
N ILE A 1 11.98 -0.19 -1.99
CA ILE A 1 12.10 0.02 -0.53
C ILE A 1 10.87 0.77 -0.06
N SER A 2 10.30 0.40 1.09
CA SER A 2 9.11 1.04 1.63
C SER A 2 9.16 1.14 3.15
N THR A 3 8.44 2.10 3.71
CA THR A 3 8.27 2.28 5.13
C THR A 3 6.85 2.74 5.47
N HIS A 4 6.44 2.51 6.70
CA HIS A 4 5.16 3.03 7.19
C HIS A 4 5.30 4.48 7.65
N THR A 5 4.28 5.29 7.39
CA THR A 5 4.24 6.70 7.79
C THR A 5 2.84 7.09 8.28
N ARG A 6 2.77 8.13 9.09
CA ARG A 6 1.49 8.72 9.50
C ARG A 6 0.90 9.52 8.34
N LEU A 7 -0.42 9.39 8.11
CA LEU A 7 -1.09 10.03 6.99
C LEU A 7 -1.25 11.55 7.15
N LYS A 8 -1.67 11.99 8.34
CA LYS A 8 -2.08 13.38 8.60
C LYS A 8 -1.03 14.43 8.21
N PRO A 9 0.26 14.30 8.58
CA PRO A 9 1.28 15.29 8.20
C PRO A 9 1.41 15.48 6.68
N TRP A 10 1.30 14.41 5.90
CA TRP A 10 1.40 14.47 4.45
C TRP A 10 0.25 15.24 3.81
N TRP A 11 -0.96 15.04 4.32
CA TRP A 11 -2.14 15.73 3.82
C TRP A 11 -2.13 17.20 4.20
N GLN A 12 -1.72 17.56 5.41
CA GLN A 12 -1.54 18.94 5.81
C GLN A 12 -0.51 19.64 4.92
N ALA A 13 0.71 19.12 4.84
CA ALA A 13 1.76 19.71 4.02
C ALA A 13 1.38 19.83 2.54
N SER A 14 0.64 18.88 1.99
CA SER A 14 0.21 18.93 0.58
C SER A 14 -0.84 19.99 0.29
N GLY A 15 -1.63 20.40 1.30
CA GLY A 15 -2.63 21.46 1.19
C GLY A 15 -2.10 22.84 1.49
N ASP A 16 -1.18 22.93 2.45
CA ASP A 16 -0.75 24.22 3.02
C ASP A 16 0.48 24.79 2.29
N ASP A 17 1.52 23.99 2.07
CA ASP A 17 2.76 24.46 1.44
C ASP A 17 3.47 23.35 0.66
N ARG A 18 3.54 23.53 -0.64
CA ARG A 18 4.24 22.62 -1.55
C ARG A 18 5.72 22.42 -1.22
N LYS A 19 6.41 23.47 -0.76
CA LYS A 19 7.83 23.40 -0.40
C LYS A 19 8.03 22.52 0.84
N VAL A 20 7.18 22.69 1.85
CA VAL A 20 7.18 21.84 3.05
C VAL A 20 6.92 20.39 2.68
N TYR A 21 5.94 20.13 1.83
CA TYR A 21 5.66 18.77 1.34
C TYR A 21 6.87 18.13 0.65
N GLU A 22 7.52 18.81 -0.30
CA GLU A 22 8.67 18.28 -1.01
C GLU A 22 9.89 18.09 -0.08
N SER A 23 10.10 19.01 0.87
CA SER A 23 11.15 18.87 1.89
C SER A 23 10.93 17.64 2.77
N MET A 24 9.71 17.43 3.27
CA MET A 24 9.36 16.21 4.04
C MET A 24 9.57 14.94 3.24
N LYS A 25 9.19 14.96 1.97
CA LYS A 25 9.35 13.84 1.06
C LYS A 25 10.83 13.49 0.85
N ALA A 26 11.66 14.49 0.61
CA ALA A 26 13.10 14.31 0.46
C ALA A 26 13.74 13.79 1.75
N ALA A 27 13.42 14.37 2.90
CA ALA A 27 13.97 13.96 4.18
C ALA A 27 13.63 12.50 4.54
N LEU A 28 12.38 12.08 4.28
CA LEU A 28 11.98 10.68 4.51
C LEU A 28 12.67 9.75 3.53
N ALA A 29 12.81 10.12 2.25
CA ALA A 29 13.52 9.32 1.26
C ALA A 29 14.99 9.10 1.67
N GLU A 30 15.69 10.14 2.11
CA GLU A 30 17.05 10.03 2.63
C GLU A 30 17.14 9.11 3.85
N SER A 31 16.25 9.27 4.82
CA SER A 31 16.19 8.39 6.00
C SER A 31 16.00 6.91 5.63
N VAL A 32 15.15 6.62 4.66
CA VAL A 32 14.92 5.26 4.16
C VAL A 32 16.14 4.72 3.43
N LEU A 33 16.82 5.55 2.64
CA LEU A 33 18.06 5.18 1.96
C LEU A 33 19.20 4.92 2.95
N ASP A 34 19.34 5.74 3.98
CA ASP A 34 20.34 5.53 5.03
C ASP A 34 20.15 4.20 5.76
N ALA A 35 18.89 3.86 6.05
CA ALA A 35 18.58 2.56 6.65
C ALA A 35 18.87 1.39 5.71
N ALA A 36 18.57 1.56 4.42
CA ALA A 36 18.81 0.53 3.41
C ALA A 36 20.30 0.34 3.10
N GLU A 37 21.08 1.42 3.06
CA GLU A 37 22.54 1.38 2.83
C GLU A 37 23.28 0.59 3.90
N LYS A 38 22.78 0.61 5.16
CA LYS A 38 23.33 -0.21 6.25
C LYS A 38 23.20 -1.70 6.01
N ILE A 39 22.13 -2.10 5.28
CA ILE A 39 21.83 -3.51 5.00
C ILE A 39 22.46 -3.93 3.67
N VAL A 40 22.49 -3.02 2.69
CA VAL A 40 23.01 -3.23 1.34
C VAL A 40 24.05 -2.15 1.06
N PRO A 41 25.30 -2.34 1.48
CA PRO A 41 26.38 -1.38 1.23
C PRO A 41 26.59 -1.12 -0.27
N GLY A 42 26.74 0.14 -0.64
CA GLY A 42 26.90 0.55 -2.04
C GLY A 42 25.56 0.75 -2.78
N LEU A 43 24.43 0.60 -2.11
CA LEU A 43 23.11 0.79 -2.72
C LEU A 43 22.96 2.17 -3.36
N ARG A 44 23.38 3.23 -2.68
CA ARG A 44 23.27 4.60 -3.20
C ARG A 44 24.02 4.77 -4.53
N ASN A 45 25.19 4.18 -4.66
CA ASN A 45 25.98 4.24 -5.89
C ASN A 45 25.40 3.41 -7.03
N ALA A 46 24.58 2.43 -6.72
CA ALA A 46 23.89 1.58 -7.70
C ALA A 46 22.55 2.15 -8.18
N ILE A 47 22.04 3.21 -7.56
CA ILE A 47 20.76 3.81 -7.94
C ILE A 47 20.91 4.53 -9.29
N GLN A 48 20.21 4.04 -10.30
CA GLN A 48 20.10 4.69 -11.61
C GLN A 48 18.89 5.62 -11.69
N VAL A 49 17.80 5.23 -11.06
CA VAL A 49 16.55 6.01 -11.03
C VAL A 49 15.92 5.89 -9.65
N MET A 50 15.49 7.02 -9.08
CA MET A 50 14.76 7.06 -7.82
C MET A 50 13.43 7.78 -7.97
N MET A 51 12.35 7.13 -7.61
CA MET A 51 11.01 7.70 -7.56
C MET A 51 10.42 7.50 -6.18
N THR A 52 10.01 8.59 -5.55
CA THR A 52 9.43 8.55 -4.19
C THR A 52 7.93 8.74 -4.23
N GLY A 53 7.19 7.84 -3.59
CA GLY A 53 5.75 7.91 -3.38
C GLY A 53 5.39 8.19 -1.93
N THR A 54 4.41 9.05 -1.70
CA THR A 54 3.83 9.35 -0.38
C THR A 54 2.36 8.90 -0.36
N PRO A 55 1.66 8.95 0.79
CA PRO A 55 0.21 8.71 0.82
C PRO A 55 -0.58 9.57 -0.17
N VAL A 56 -0.18 10.82 -0.39
CA VAL A 56 -0.79 11.72 -1.39
C VAL A 56 -0.56 11.20 -2.81
N THR A 57 0.64 10.70 -3.10
CA THR A 57 0.96 10.07 -4.38
C THR A 57 0.09 8.84 -4.63
N PHE A 58 -0.02 7.95 -3.63
CA PHE A 58 -0.87 6.77 -3.73
C PHE A 58 -2.34 7.14 -3.95
N HIS A 59 -2.88 8.10 -3.19
CA HIS A 59 -4.23 8.59 -3.41
C HIS A 59 -4.45 9.05 -4.85
N ARG A 60 -3.52 9.85 -5.39
CA ARG A 60 -3.62 10.37 -6.76
C ARG A 60 -3.74 9.27 -7.81
N TYR A 61 -2.91 8.25 -7.71
CA TYR A 61 -2.82 7.20 -8.74
C TYR A 61 -3.79 6.03 -8.50
N THR A 62 -4.09 5.67 -7.27
CA THR A 62 -4.97 4.54 -6.95
C THR A 62 -6.40 4.95 -6.65
N ARG A 63 -6.66 6.24 -6.46
CA ARG A 63 -7.96 6.79 -6.01
C ARG A 63 -8.44 6.26 -4.65
N ARG A 64 -7.57 5.62 -3.91
CA ARG A 64 -7.89 5.16 -2.56
C ARG A 64 -7.93 6.32 -1.59
N LYS A 65 -8.95 6.32 -0.72
CA LYS A 65 -9.11 7.33 0.32
C LYS A 65 -7.82 7.47 1.13
N LEU A 66 -7.33 8.70 1.27
CA LEU A 66 -6.10 9.05 2.01
C LEU A 66 -4.81 8.34 1.53
N GLY A 67 -4.85 7.66 0.40
CA GLY A 67 -3.70 6.90 -0.12
C GLY A 67 -3.37 5.65 0.69
N TRP A 68 -4.36 5.05 1.33
CA TRP A 68 -4.15 3.80 2.06
C TRP A 68 -3.73 2.67 1.12
N VAL A 69 -2.69 1.97 1.52
CA VAL A 69 -2.19 0.76 0.86
C VAL A 69 -2.41 -0.41 1.80
N GLY A 70 -2.94 -1.52 1.28
CA GLY A 70 -3.08 -2.73 2.05
C GLY A 70 -4.50 -3.12 2.47
N GLY A 71 -5.52 -2.49 1.91
CA GLY A 71 -6.89 -2.95 2.01
C GLY A 71 -7.61 -2.65 3.33
N PHE A 72 -8.66 -3.42 3.61
CA PHE A 72 -9.46 -3.25 4.82
C PHE A 72 -8.70 -3.66 6.08
N PRO A 73 -8.85 -2.93 7.20
CA PRO A 73 -8.24 -3.30 8.47
C PRO A 73 -8.67 -4.72 8.89
N GLN A 74 -7.70 -5.57 9.18
CA GLN A 74 -7.96 -6.90 9.73
C GLN A 74 -8.00 -6.78 11.25
N THR A 75 -9.19 -6.60 11.80
CA THR A 75 -9.40 -6.37 13.24
C THR A 75 -9.55 -7.66 14.03
N SER A 76 -9.62 -8.81 13.38
CA SER A 76 -9.76 -10.12 14.01
C SER A 76 -8.94 -11.17 13.29
N LEU A 77 -8.20 -11.97 14.05
CA LEU A 77 -7.45 -13.14 13.56
C LEU A 77 -8.40 -14.29 13.16
N VAL A 78 -9.57 -14.34 13.79
CA VAL A 78 -10.54 -15.43 13.61
C VAL A 78 -11.58 -15.12 12.54
N ARG A 79 -11.87 -13.83 12.34
CA ARG A 79 -12.86 -13.35 11.35
C ARG A 79 -12.24 -12.29 10.44
N PRO A 80 -11.37 -12.68 9.51
CA PRO A 80 -10.81 -11.74 8.55
C PRO A 80 -11.92 -11.20 7.64
N VAL A 81 -11.74 -9.99 7.13
CA VAL A 81 -12.63 -9.44 6.09
C VAL A 81 -12.45 -10.30 4.83
N GLY A 82 -13.45 -11.12 4.57
CA GLY A 82 -13.46 -12.07 3.46
C GLY A 82 -13.85 -11.45 2.13
N ALA A 83 -13.75 -12.25 1.08
CA ALA A 83 -14.05 -11.83 -0.28
C ALA A 83 -15.57 -11.68 -0.55
N ARG A 84 -16.42 -12.42 0.14
CA ARG A 84 -17.88 -12.35 -0.07
C ARG A 84 -18.45 -11.10 0.57
N PHE A 85 -18.92 -10.17 -0.27
CA PHE A 85 -19.55 -8.92 0.17
C PHE A 85 -21.04 -9.10 0.48
N GLN A 86 -21.76 -9.75 -0.42
CA GLN A 86 -23.17 -10.15 -0.27
C GLN A 86 -23.48 -11.31 -1.23
N PRO A 87 -24.68 -11.92 -1.16
CA PRO A 87 -25.06 -12.98 -2.10
C PRO A 87 -24.86 -12.55 -3.55
N GLY A 88 -24.10 -13.34 -4.32
CA GLY A 88 -23.80 -13.05 -5.72
C GLY A 88 -22.74 -11.96 -5.98
N ILE A 89 -22.16 -11.33 -4.93
CA ILE A 89 -21.13 -10.29 -5.10
C ILE A 89 -19.88 -10.64 -4.29
N TRP A 90 -18.73 -10.67 -4.97
CA TRP A 90 -17.41 -10.90 -4.38
C TRP A 90 -16.48 -9.76 -4.65
N LEU A 91 -15.57 -9.51 -3.70
CA LEU A 91 -14.46 -8.59 -3.85
C LEU A 91 -13.17 -9.39 -4.08
N VAL A 92 -12.38 -8.97 -5.05
CA VAL A 92 -11.07 -9.57 -5.37
C VAL A 92 -10.02 -8.47 -5.37
N GLY A 93 -8.85 -8.77 -4.83
CA GLY A 93 -7.74 -7.83 -4.82
C GLY A 93 -7.08 -7.73 -3.46
N ASP A 94 -6.24 -6.71 -3.29
CA ASP A 94 -5.49 -6.47 -2.07
C ASP A 94 -6.31 -5.93 -0.89
N SER A 95 -7.57 -5.56 -1.13
CA SER A 95 -8.47 -5.02 -0.11
C SER A 95 -9.09 -6.07 0.80
N VAL A 96 -9.08 -7.34 0.41
CA VAL A 96 -9.65 -8.45 1.18
C VAL A 96 -8.59 -9.52 1.48
N PHE A 97 -8.83 -10.29 2.54
CA PHE A 97 -7.90 -11.36 2.94
C PHE A 97 -7.73 -12.42 1.83
N PRO A 98 -6.50 -12.89 1.57
CA PRO A 98 -5.22 -12.67 2.25
C PRO A 98 -4.44 -11.42 1.83
N GLY A 99 -4.89 -10.67 0.86
CA GLY A 99 -4.47 -9.34 0.40
C GLY A 99 -2.97 -9.00 0.42
N GLN A 100 -2.66 -7.77 0.12
CA GLN A 100 -1.40 -7.02 0.30
C GLN A 100 -0.12 -7.45 -0.45
N SER A 101 -0.01 -8.64 -0.99
CA SER A 101 1.11 -9.05 -1.85
C SER A 101 0.62 -9.62 -3.16
N ILE A 102 1.46 -9.64 -4.18
CA ILE A 102 1.12 -10.25 -5.49
C ILE A 102 0.66 -11.70 -5.31
N ALA A 103 1.40 -12.50 -4.54
CA ALA A 103 1.05 -13.89 -4.26
C ALA A 103 -0.29 -14.01 -3.51
N SER A 104 -0.52 -13.16 -2.51
CA SER A 104 -1.75 -13.17 -1.73
C SER A 104 -2.96 -12.72 -2.55
N VAL A 105 -2.80 -11.74 -3.42
CA VAL A 105 -3.88 -11.29 -4.33
C VAL A 105 -4.21 -12.38 -5.34
N ALA A 106 -3.22 -13.05 -5.93
CA ALA A 106 -3.42 -14.18 -6.83
C ALA A 106 -4.16 -15.33 -6.14
N LEU A 107 -3.74 -15.70 -4.92
CA LEU A 107 -4.40 -16.71 -4.11
C LEU A 107 -5.85 -16.33 -3.78
N GLY A 108 -6.10 -15.06 -3.45
CA GLY A 108 -7.44 -14.51 -3.23
C GLY A 108 -8.33 -14.67 -4.45
N GLY A 109 -7.82 -14.32 -5.63
CA GLY A 109 -8.52 -14.50 -6.91
C GLY A 109 -8.90 -15.95 -7.19
N LEU A 110 -7.96 -16.87 -7.00
CA LEU A 110 -8.23 -18.32 -7.17
C LEU A 110 -9.29 -18.85 -6.19
N ARG A 111 -9.26 -18.39 -4.94
CA ARG A 111 -10.27 -18.75 -3.92
C ARG A 111 -11.67 -18.26 -4.32
N VAL A 112 -11.77 -17.01 -4.74
CA VAL A 112 -13.05 -16.45 -5.20
C VAL A 112 -13.57 -17.17 -6.43
N ALA A 113 -12.74 -17.42 -7.44
CA ALA A 113 -13.14 -18.15 -8.63
C ALA A 113 -13.72 -19.53 -8.27
N LYS A 114 -13.07 -20.27 -7.36
CA LYS A 114 -13.58 -21.57 -6.88
C LYS A 114 -14.91 -21.44 -6.11
N GLN A 115 -15.11 -20.37 -5.35
CA GLN A 115 -16.38 -20.15 -4.65
C GLN A 115 -17.50 -19.84 -5.64
N VAL A 116 -17.25 -18.96 -6.61
CA VAL A 116 -18.24 -18.62 -7.65
C VAL A 116 -18.68 -19.86 -8.42
N ILE A 117 -17.72 -20.71 -8.85
CA ILE A 117 -18.04 -21.95 -9.58
C ILE A 117 -18.87 -22.92 -8.74
N ARG A 118 -18.69 -22.97 -7.42
CA ARG A 118 -19.46 -23.86 -6.53
C ARG A 118 -20.86 -23.35 -6.23
N GLU A 119 -21.10 -22.06 -6.37
CA GLU A 119 -22.40 -21.41 -6.06
C GLU A 119 -23.24 -21.16 -7.33
N ALA A 120 -22.63 -21.39 -8.53
CA ALA A 120 -23.32 -21.33 -9.82
C ALA A 120 -24.03 -22.66 -10.15
#